data_f5f568a299947906b7c77a17714e9776
#
_entry.id   f5f568a299947906b7c77a17714e9776
#
_cell.length_a   1.000
_cell.length_b   1.000
_cell.length_c   1.000
_cell.angle_alpha   90.00
_cell.angle_beta   90.00
_cell.angle_gamma   90.00
#
_symmetry.space_group_name_H-M   'P 1'
#
loop_
_entity.id
_entity.type
_entity.pdbx_description
1 polymer ?
#
loop_
_entity_poly.entity_id
_entity_poly.type
_entity_poly.pdbx_seq_one_letter_code
_entity_poly.pdbx_strand_id
1 'polypeptide(L)'
;VDDGQTDTEHDELSDCKTCPAGKEFVDIITECRVCDAGQFQGFSDKINASCTPCIGTFITDKGKTDTEHDSLSDCKTCPKGYEITGNDTTQCHVCGYSKYQDETNVTDVKCKTCEANTYQADERSAAVNHDNKEDCIKCATGLFSDSGDQGCSKCPAGKQVNSTSCMNCLAGQVSSSATDLKCVECPIGYYQSEPGLPSCVECIPGQYQDVQGTISCKDCGEGRFRQSKKVDTNGQLTDNRTDPTTCVDCPKGSYQNEKGLAYCLPCIPGRFNNDVKQIACQECAENMFANLTKQESCINCTKGRTSPAGAAACSDCA
;
A
#
# COMPACT_ATOMS: atom_id res chain seq x y z
N VAL A 1 -15.71 -52.92 44.20
CA VAL A 1 -17.02 -52.81 43.54
C VAL A 1 -17.67 -54.16 43.56
N ASP A 2 -18.81 -54.23 44.18
CA ASP A 2 -19.61 -55.43 44.22
C ASP A 2 -20.86 -55.32 43.36
N ASP A 3 -21.58 -56.41 43.21
CA ASP A 3 -22.86 -56.48 42.53
C ASP A 3 -24.07 -56.22 43.41
N GLY A 4 -23.87 -55.70 44.65
CA GLY A 4 -24.94 -55.29 45.57
C GLY A 4 -25.61 -56.44 46.33
N GLN A 5 -24.91 -57.55 46.53
CA GLN A 5 -25.50 -58.74 47.11
C GLN A 5 -25.36 -58.85 48.63
N THR A 6 -24.50 -58.04 49.32
CA THR A 6 -24.34 -58.08 50.76
C THR A 6 -24.29 -56.69 51.41
N ASP A 7 -25.02 -56.49 52.55
CA ASP A 7 -25.06 -55.24 53.26
C ASP A 7 -23.71 -54.82 53.88
N THR A 8 -22.77 -55.76 54.06
CA THR A 8 -21.44 -55.54 54.64
C THR A 8 -20.42 -54.95 53.64
N GLU A 9 -20.74 -54.91 52.35
CA GLU A 9 -19.86 -54.38 51.30
C GLU A 9 -20.13 -52.88 50.98
N HIS A 10 -21.03 -52.23 51.73
CA HIS A 10 -21.41 -50.84 51.55
C HIS A 10 -21.49 -50.04 52.83
N ASP A 11 -20.99 -50.56 53.97
CA ASP A 11 -21.16 -49.92 55.29
C ASP A 11 -20.01 -48.97 55.71
N GLU A 12 -18.87 -49.02 54.98
CA GLU A 12 -17.71 -48.16 55.25
C GLU A 12 -17.20 -47.41 54.01
N LEU A 13 -16.54 -46.25 54.23
CA LEU A 13 -15.92 -45.43 53.16
C LEU A 13 -14.80 -46.21 52.45
N SER A 14 -14.22 -47.21 53.11
CA SER A 14 -13.22 -48.13 52.55
C SER A 14 -13.74 -49.04 51.44
N ASP A 15 -15.07 -49.18 51.34
CA ASP A 15 -15.71 -50.00 50.31
C ASP A 15 -15.83 -49.23 48.99
N CYS A 16 -15.62 -47.93 49.04
CA CYS A 16 -15.55 -47.12 47.83
C CYS A 16 -14.25 -47.32 47.11
N LYS A 17 -14.33 -47.61 45.81
CA LYS A 17 -13.14 -47.77 44.94
C LYS A 17 -12.41 -46.42 44.78
N THR A 18 -11.14 -46.38 45.13
CA THR A 18 -10.24 -45.26 44.95
C THR A 18 -9.30 -45.51 43.80
N CYS A 19 -8.83 -44.42 43.14
CA CYS A 19 -7.78 -44.54 42.14
C CYS A 19 -6.47 -43.96 42.66
N PRO A 20 -5.32 -44.63 42.37
CA PRO A 20 -4.01 -44.08 42.66
C PRO A 20 -3.72 -42.87 41.78
N ALA A 21 -2.70 -42.06 42.14
CA ALA A 21 -2.22 -40.97 41.35
C ALA A 21 -1.90 -41.45 39.90
N GLY A 22 -2.12 -40.57 38.92
CA GLY A 22 -1.97 -40.88 37.50
C GLY A 22 -3.18 -41.55 36.83
N LYS A 23 -4.21 -41.91 37.62
CA LYS A 23 -5.39 -42.62 37.11
C LYS A 23 -6.71 -41.94 37.46
N GLU A 24 -7.71 -42.12 36.63
CA GLU A 24 -9.08 -41.62 36.84
C GLU A 24 -10.08 -42.75 37.05
N PHE A 25 -11.16 -42.46 37.73
CA PHE A 25 -12.28 -43.38 37.88
C PHE A 25 -13.24 -43.20 36.70
N VAL A 26 -13.54 -44.28 35.99
CA VAL A 26 -14.44 -44.28 34.84
C VAL A 26 -15.83 -44.74 35.22
N ASP A 27 -15.95 -45.89 35.81
CA ASP A 27 -17.20 -46.48 36.29
C ASP A 27 -16.93 -47.54 37.35
N ILE A 28 -18.02 -48.06 37.97
CA ILE A 28 -17.93 -49.03 39.07
C ILE A 28 -17.45 -50.45 38.64
N ILE A 29 -17.48 -50.75 37.36
CA ILE A 29 -17.15 -52.06 36.79
C ILE A 29 -15.70 -52.12 36.33
N THR A 30 -15.21 -51.01 35.74
CA THR A 30 -13.86 -50.96 35.19
C THR A 30 -12.80 -50.60 36.23
N GLU A 31 -11.57 -51.05 36.00
CA GLU A 31 -10.42 -50.59 36.78
C GLU A 31 -10.11 -49.11 36.47
N CYS A 32 -9.38 -48.44 37.42
CA CYS A 32 -8.89 -47.12 37.20
C CYS A 32 -8.07 -47.00 35.90
N ARG A 33 -8.44 -46.06 35.03
CA ARG A 33 -7.77 -45.83 33.76
C ARG A 33 -6.66 -44.78 33.95
N VAL A 34 -5.49 -45.02 33.33
CA VAL A 34 -4.41 -44.01 33.28
C VAL A 34 -4.91 -42.77 32.55
N CYS A 35 -4.55 -41.57 33.01
CA CYS A 35 -4.89 -40.31 32.39
C CYS A 35 -4.43 -40.26 30.93
N ASP A 36 -5.23 -39.66 30.07
CA ASP A 36 -4.86 -39.43 28.67
C ASP A 36 -3.74 -38.37 28.55
N ALA A 37 -3.05 -38.36 27.43
CA ALA A 37 -2.06 -37.33 27.13
C ALA A 37 -2.58 -35.93 27.38
N GLY A 38 -1.78 -35.04 27.92
CA GLY A 38 -2.17 -33.68 28.30
C GLY A 38 -2.95 -33.54 29.61
N GLN A 39 -3.10 -34.60 30.39
CA GLN A 39 -3.80 -34.64 31.66
C GLN A 39 -2.98 -35.30 32.77
N PHE A 40 -3.22 -34.92 34.02
CA PHE A 40 -2.63 -35.52 35.22
C PHE A 40 -3.64 -35.66 36.36
N GLN A 41 -3.36 -36.52 37.32
CA GLN A 41 -4.09 -36.66 38.57
C GLN A 41 -3.11 -36.93 39.71
N GLY A 42 -2.92 -35.95 40.62
CA GLY A 42 -1.85 -35.95 41.63
C GLY A 42 -2.24 -36.47 43.01
N PHE A 43 -3.38 -37.10 43.16
CA PHE A 43 -3.84 -37.57 44.46
C PHE A 43 -3.84 -39.09 44.52
N SER A 44 -3.22 -39.64 45.55
CA SER A 44 -3.33 -41.05 45.86
C SER A 44 -4.66 -41.37 46.56
N ASP A 45 -5.24 -42.51 46.24
CA ASP A 45 -6.44 -43.03 46.92
C ASP A 45 -7.66 -42.10 46.96
N LYS A 46 -7.86 -41.30 45.86
CA LYS A 46 -8.98 -40.37 45.70
C LYS A 46 -10.22 -41.11 45.19
N ILE A 47 -11.33 -40.95 45.92
CA ILE A 47 -12.66 -41.39 45.49
C ILE A 47 -13.12 -40.49 44.33
N ASN A 48 -13.67 -41.11 43.27
CA ASN A 48 -14.09 -40.40 42.05
C ASN A 48 -12.96 -39.53 41.43
N ALA A 49 -11.73 -40.05 41.43
CA ALA A 49 -10.60 -39.36 40.82
C ALA A 49 -10.86 -39.08 39.35
N SER A 50 -10.61 -37.84 38.93
CA SER A 50 -10.67 -37.39 37.53
C SER A 50 -9.37 -36.74 37.11
N CYS A 51 -8.96 -36.96 35.87
CA CYS A 51 -7.78 -36.33 35.31
C CYS A 51 -7.99 -34.86 35.07
N THR A 52 -7.01 -34.02 35.34
CA THR A 52 -7.00 -32.58 35.18
C THR A 52 -6.11 -32.22 34.00
N PRO A 53 -6.55 -31.36 33.05
CA PRO A 53 -5.72 -30.96 31.92
C PRO A 53 -4.53 -30.10 32.37
N CYS A 54 -3.37 -30.32 31.72
CA CYS A 54 -2.20 -29.46 31.81
C CYS A 54 -2.50 -28.11 31.13
N ILE A 55 -2.72 -27.04 31.89
CA ILE A 55 -3.02 -25.71 31.32
C ILE A 55 -1.72 -25.02 31.00
N GLY A 56 -1.52 -24.62 29.70
CA GLY A 56 -0.32 -23.94 29.24
C GLY A 56 0.96 -24.78 29.26
N THR A 57 0.82 -26.09 29.42
CA THR A 57 1.89 -27.10 29.47
C THR A 57 1.42 -28.34 28.74
N PHE A 58 2.30 -29.33 28.56
CA PHE A 58 1.95 -30.54 27.82
C PHE A 58 2.51 -31.82 28.47
N ILE A 59 1.85 -32.97 28.22
CA ILE A 59 2.35 -34.33 28.45
C ILE A 59 2.18 -35.14 27.17
N THR A 60 3.25 -35.74 26.66
CA THR A 60 3.23 -36.49 25.40
C THR A 60 2.88 -37.97 25.56
N ASP A 61 2.90 -38.52 26.79
CA ASP A 61 2.48 -39.89 27.02
C ASP A 61 1.02 -40.10 26.65
N LYS A 62 0.72 -41.15 25.92
CA LYS A 62 -0.64 -41.48 25.45
C LYS A 62 -1.37 -42.40 26.43
N GLY A 63 -1.24 -42.16 27.73
CA GLY A 63 -1.93 -42.93 28.76
C GLY A 63 -1.34 -44.31 29.00
N LYS A 64 -0.03 -44.50 28.74
CA LYS A 64 0.63 -45.77 28.88
C LYS A 64 1.13 -46.07 30.29
N THR A 65 1.56 -45.05 31.04
CA THR A 65 2.11 -45.22 32.39
C THR A 65 1.47 -44.19 33.35
N ASP A 66 1.06 -44.66 34.53
CA ASP A 66 0.48 -43.83 35.57
C ASP A 66 1.50 -42.88 36.19
N THR A 67 2.76 -43.26 36.28
CA THR A 67 3.87 -42.49 36.85
C THR A 67 4.25 -41.26 36.01
N GLU A 68 3.80 -41.17 34.77
CA GLU A 68 3.98 -39.98 33.89
C GLU A 68 2.81 -39.02 33.98
N HIS A 69 1.79 -39.30 34.77
CA HIS A 69 0.57 -38.55 34.97
C HIS A 69 0.22 -38.32 36.44
N ASP A 70 1.12 -38.62 37.35
CA ASP A 70 0.85 -38.65 38.80
C ASP A 70 1.11 -37.32 39.51
N SER A 71 1.63 -36.32 38.79
CA SER A 71 2.00 -35.03 39.36
C SER A 71 1.84 -33.87 38.37
N LEU A 72 1.56 -32.67 38.89
CA LEU A 72 1.62 -31.42 38.09
C LEU A 72 3.01 -31.21 37.46
N SER A 73 4.09 -31.72 38.06
CA SER A 73 5.46 -31.66 37.53
C SER A 73 5.66 -32.43 36.21
N ASP A 74 4.73 -33.33 35.89
CA ASP A 74 4.74 -34.07 34.63
C ASP A 74 4.27 -33.21 33.46
N CYS A 75 3.49 -32.18 33.77
CA CYS A 75 3.13 -31.13 32.81
C CYS A 75 4.35 -30.25 32.49
N LYS A 76 4.96 -30.43 31.32
CA LYS A 76 6.19 -29.75 30.90
C LYS A 76 5.92 -28.51 30.09
N THR A 77 6.75 -27.50 30.25
CA THR A 77 6.72 -26.27 29.41
C THR A 77 7.39 -26.53 28.07
N CYS A 78 6.96 -25.84 27.04
CA CYS A 78 7.60 -25.92 25.73
C CYS A 78 9.02 -25.36 25.77
N PRO A 79 9.98 -26.00 25.10
CA PRO A 79 11.32 -25.48 24.92
C PRO A 79 11.29 -24.28 23.91
N LYS A 80 12.42 -23.59 23.80
CA LYS A 80 12.60 -22.53 22.79
C LYS A 80 12.29 -23.01 21.39
N GLY A 81 11.74 -22.13 20.55
CA GLY A 81 11.33 -22.45 19.19
C GLY A 81 9.96 -23.12 19.07
N TYR A 82 9.28 -23.37 20.20
CA TYR A 82 7.97 -24.03 20.22
C TYR A 82 6.90 -23.21 20.92
N GLU A 83 5.65 -23.46 20.57
CA GLU A 83 4.45 -22.88 21.20
C GLU A 83 3.40 -23.96 21.51
N ILE A 84 2.47 -23.63 22.41
CA ILE A 84 1.24 -24.40 22.61
C ILE A 84 0.14 -23.74 21.77
N THR A 85 -0.48 -24.50 20.86
CA THR A 85 -1.55 -24.01 19.97
C THR A 85 -2.92 -24.44 20.49
N GLY A 86 -3.79 -23.45 20.77
CA GLY A 86 -5.16 -23.69 21.22
C GLY A 86 -5.20 -24.44 22.56
N ASN A 87 -6.01 -25.49 22.62
CA ASN A 87 -6.15 -26.38 23.79
C ASN A 87 -5.34 -27.69 23.66
N ASP A 88 -4.35 -27.73 22.75
CA ASP A 88 -3.52 -28.88 22.58
C ASP A 88 -2.50 -28.96 23.73
N THR A 89 -2.80 -29.81 24.73
CA THR A 89 -1.91 -30.09 25.87
C THR A 89 -1.08 -31.34 25.68
N THR A 90 -1.07 -31.90 24.46
CA THR A 90 -0.39 -33.17 24.18
C THR A 90 1.01 -32.96 23.60
N GLN A 91 1.29 -31.83 22.96
CA GLN A 91 2.58 -31.54 22.33
C GLN A 91 2.82 -30.05 22.11
N CYS A 92 4.11 -29.71 21.97
CA CYS A 92 4.53 -28.40 21.50
C CYS A 92 4.63 -28.38 19.98
N HIS A 93 4.27 -27.28 19.37
CA HIS A 93 4.37 -27.06 17.93
C HIS A 93 5.52 -26.10 17.64
N VAL A 94 6.36 -26.40 16.66
CA VAL A 94 7.42 -25.49 16.20
C VAL A 94 6.78 -24.19 15.69
N CYS A 95 7.38 -23.05 15.99
CA CYS A 95 6.95 -21.75 15.49
C CYS A 95 6.87 -21.75 13.96
N GLY A 96 5.86 -21.07 13.41
CA GLY A 96 5.69 -20.94 11.97
C GLY A 96 6.51 -19.80 11.38
N TYR A 97 6.26 -19.51 10.09
CA TYR A 97 6.90 -18.40 9.37
C TYR A 97 6.91 -17.09 10.16
N SER A 98 8.02 -16.40 10.10
CA SER A 98 8.24 -15.10 10.72
C SER A 98 7.87 -15.03 12.19
N LYS A 99 8.09 -16.16 12.90
CA LYS A 99 7.87 -16.24 14.34
C LYS A 99 9.05 -16.92 15.02
N TYR A 100 9.30 -16.56 16.27
CA TYR A 100 10.29 -17.15 17.15
C TYR A 100 9.78 -17.22 18.59
N GLN A 101 10.40 -18.06 19.42
CA GLN A 101 10.12 -18.17 20.85
C GLN A 101 11.45 -18.43 21.59
N ASP A 102 11.87 -17.46 22.38
CA ASP A 102 13.19 -17.39 23.04
C ASP A 102 13.13 -17.60 24.57
N GLU A 103 11.96 -17.97 25.09
CA GLU A 103 11.74 -18.19 26.52
C GLU A 103 11.79 -19.67 26.89
N THR A 104 12.15 -19.95 28.14
CA THR A 104 12.15 -21.31 28.73
C THR A 104 11.38 -21.32 30.03
N ASN A 105 10.76 -22.43 30.37
CA ASN A 105 10.02 -22.63 31.61
C ASN A 105 8.83 -21.65 31.80
N VAL A 106 8.22 -21.24 30.71
CA VAL A 106 7.03 -20.37 30.70
C VAL A 106 5.83 -21.21 30.30
N THR A 107 4.76 -21.11 31.10
CA THR A 107 3.45 -21.72 30.79
C THR A 107 2.72 -20.88 29.74
N ASP A 108 1.92 -21.55 28.88
CA ASP A 108 1.15 -20.93 27.80
C ASP A 108 1.98 -20.07 26.84
N VAL A 109 3.22 -20.51 26.58
CA VAL A 109 4.15 -19.80 25.71
C VAL A 109 3.63 -19.76 24.27
N LYS A 110 3.74 -18.59 23.65
CA LYS A 110 3.36 -18.34 22.25
C LYS A 110 4.55 -17.85 21.46
N CYS A 111 4.58 -18.19 20.17
CA CYS A 111 5.56 -17.64 19.26
C CYS A 111 5.34 -16.14 19.07
N LYS A 112 6.41 -15.36 19.20
CA LYS A 112 6.49 -13.93 18.91
C LYS A 112 6.70 -13.71 17.43
N THR A 113 6.08 -12.71 16.83
CA THR A 113 6.30 -12.36 15.42
C THR A 113 7.58 -11.57 15.23
N CYS A 114 8.31 -11.84 14.14
CA CYS A 114 9.40 -10.97 13.69
C CYS A 114 8.92 -9.54 13.50
N GLU A 115 9.74 -8.57 13.89
CA GLU A 115 9.46 -7.15 13.71
C GLU A 115 9.48 -6.77 12.21
N ALA A 116 8.86 -5.63 11.88
CA ALA A 116 8.93 -5.09 10.53
C ALA A 116 10.39 -5.00 10.02
N ASN A 117 10.60 -5.23 8.75
CA ASN A 117 11.91 -5.36 8.07
C ASN A 117 12.74 -6.56 8.47
N THR A 118 12.15 -7.52 9.16
CA THR A 118 12.74 -8.81 9.41
C THR A 118 11.76 -9.93 9.08
N TYR A 119 12.26 -11.09 8.70
CA TYR A 119 11.45 -12.26 8.38
C TYR A 119 12.18 -13.55 8.72
N GLN A 120 11.42 -14.63 8.87
CA GLN A 120 11.95 -15.98 8.98
C GLN A 120 11.24 -16.85 7.93
N ALA A 121 12.01 -17.43 7.03
CA ALA A 121 11.51 -18.17 5.87
C ALA A 121 11.21 -19.65 6.16
N ASP A 122 11.62 -20.16 7.32
CA ASP A 122 11.41 -21.57 7.68
C ASP A 122 9.96 -21.84 8.12
N GLU A 123 9.33 -22.83 7.50
CA GLU A 123 7.99 -23.28 7.85
C GLU A 123 8.06 -24.47 8.79
N ARG A 124 8.28 -24.22 10.10
CA ARG A 124 8.18 -25.27 11.14
C ARG A 124 9.08 -26.48 10.91
N SER A 125 10.16 -26.36 10.12
CA SER A 125 11.03 -27.49 9.81
C SER A 125 11.95 -27.87 10.97
N ALA A 126 12.49 -26.88 11.69
CA ALA A 126 13.38 -27.07 12.81
C ALA A 126 13.25 -25.95 13.86
N ALA A 127 13.02 -26.33 15.12
CA ALA A 127 12.86 -25.38 16.22
C ALA A 127 14.10 -24.50 16.45
N VAL A 128 15.30 -24.98 16.12
CA VAL A 128 16.55 -24.22 16.21
C VAL A 128 16.58 -22.98 15.31
N ASN A 129 15.74 -22.93 14.28
CA ASN A 129 15.57 -21.77 13.41
C ASN A 129 14.54 -20.75 13.93
N HIS A 130 13.95 -21.04 15.09
CA HIS A 130 12.89 -20.23 15.71
C HIS A 130 13.13 -20.02 17.22
N ASP A 131 14.29 -20.32 17.72
CA ASP A 131 14.59 -20.34 19.15
C ASP A 131 15.15 -19.01 19.67
N ASN A 132 15.37 -18.03 18.78
CA ASN A 132 15.95 -16.74 19.10
C ASN A 132 15.38 -15.61 18.21
N LYS A 133 15.39 -14.37 18.72
CA LYS A 133 15.03 -13.18 17.94
C LYS A 133 15.96 -12.96 16.73
N GLU A 134 17.22 -13.36 16.86
CA GLU A 134 18.23 -13.24 15.79
C GLU A 134 17.95 -14.14 14.58
N ASP A 135 17.05 -15.12 14.71
CA ASP A 135 16.59 -15.95 13.59
C ASP A 135 15.71 -15.14 12.61
N CYS A 136 15.19 -13.98 13.05
CA CYS A 136 14.53 -13.01 12.19
C CYS A 136 15.58 -12.26 11.35
N ILE A 137 15.71 -12.64 10.07
CA ILE A 137 16.71 -12.11 9.12
C ILE A 137 16.26 -10.74 8.62
N LYS A 138 17.16 -9.76 8.59
CA LYS A 138 16.88 -8.40 8.07
C LYS A 138 16.69 -8.42 6.56
N CYS A 139 15.72 -7.64 6.09
CA CYS A 139 15.54 -7.39 4.68
C CYS A 139 16.77 -6.70 4.06
N ALA A 140 17.13 -7.11 2.85
CA ALA A 140 18.18 -6.45 2.07
C ALA A 140 17.77 -5.01 1.72
N THR A 141 18.75 -4.16 1.42
CA THR A 141 18.51 -2.76 1.03
C THR A 141 17.51 -2.66 -0.12
N GLY A 142 16.48 -1.82 0.03
CA GLY A 142 15.44 -1.63 -0.97
C GLY A 142 14.28 -2.63 -0.88
N LEU A 143 14.30 -3.54 0.08
CA LEU A 143 13.20 -4.43 0.40
C LEU A 143 12.63 -4.11 1.78
N PHE A 144 11.38 -4.45 2.00
CA PHE A 144 10.71 -4.31 3.30
C PHE A 144 9.84 -5.54 3.58
N SER A 145 9.49 -5.75 4.83
CA SER A 145 8.44 -6.68 5.27
C SER A 145 7.63 -6.02 6.38
N ASP A 146 6.34 -6.27 6.41
CA ASP A 146 5.53 -5.99 7.59
C ASP A 146 5.78 -7.08 8.66
N SER A 147 5.39 -6.79 9.90
CA SER A 147 5.55 -7.75 10.99
C SER A 147 4.77 -9.03 10.70
N GLY A 148 5.47 -10.16 10.70
CA GLY A 148 4.89 -11.48 10.43
C GLY A 148 4.87 -11.90 8.95
N ASP A 149 5.39 -11.09 8.03
CA ASP A 149 5.53 -11.46 6.61
C ASP A 149 6.52 -12.61 6.43
N GLN A 150 6.24 -13.49 5.45
CA GLN A 150 7.07 -14.67 5.15
C GLN A 150 8.34 -14.34 4.35
N GLY A 151 8.54 -13.09 3.99
CA GLY A 151 9.70 -12.64 3.23
C GLY A 151 9.68 -11.14 2.96
N CYS A 152 10.77 -10.65 2.36
CA CYS A 152 10.89 -9.25 2.01
C CYS A 152 10.38 -8.99 0.60
N SER A 153 9.64 -7.90 0.44
CA SER A 153 9.02 -7.43 -0.81
C SER A 153 9.56 -6.07 -1.22
N LYS A 154 9.41 -5.73 -2.50
CA LYS A 154 9.66 -4.37 -3.00
C LYS A 154 8.42 -3.51 -2.74
N CYS A 155 8.61 -2.22 -2.52
CA CYS A 155 7.50 -1.29 -2.48
C CYS A 155 6.76 -1.27 -3.83
N PRO A 156 5.41 -1.23 -3.82
CA PRO A 156 4.65 -1.03 -5.06
C PRO A 156 4.94 0.33 -5.68
N ALA A 157 4.60 0.48 -6.97
CA ALA A 157 4.70 1.76 -7.66
C ALA A 157 3.96 2.87 -6.90
N GLY A 158 4.46 4.09 -6.96
CA GLY A 158 3.98 5.22 -6.17
C GLY A 158 4.53 5.31 -4.75
N LYS A 159 5.36 4.35 -4.34
CA LYS A 159 5.96 4.31 -2.98
C LYS A 159 7.47 4.15 -3.02
N GLN A 160 8.12 4.53 -1.94
CA GLN A 160 9.55 4.31 -1.69
C GLN A 160 9.78 3.61 -0.37
N VAL A 161 10.90 2.89 -0.24
CA VAL A 161 11.31 2.29 1.03
C VAL A 161 11.85 3.40 1.95
N ASN A 162 11.29 3.50 3.14
CA ASN A 162 11.88 4.24 4.24
C ASN A 162 12.21 3.24 5.35
N SER A 163 13.42 3.19 5.78
CA SER A 163 14.05 2.26 6.74
C SER A 163 13.24 1.06 7.28
N THR A 164 11.92 1.18 7.47
CA THR A 164 11.06 0.14 8.06
C THR A 164 9.73 -0.11 7.35
N SER A 165 9.38 0.70 6.32
CA SER A 165 8.07 0.58 5.65
C SER A 165 8.08 1.19 4.26
N CYS A 166 7.04 0.91 3.47
CA CYS A 166 6.76 1.62 2.22
C CYS A 166 5.99 2.90 2.50
N MET A 167 6.59 4.05 2.14
CA MET A 167 5.95 5.36 2.22
C MET A 167 5.51 5.84 0.84
N ASN A 168 4.35 6.49 0.76
CA ASN A 168 3.90 7.14 -0.46
C ASN A 168 4.89 8.22 -0.90
N CYS A 169 5.14 8.32 -2.20
CA CYS A 169 5.78 9.49 -2.78
C CYS A 169 4.98 10.74 -2.43
N LEU A 170 5.64 11.85 -2.17
CA LEU A 170 4.98 13.13 -1.95
C LEU A 170 4.32 13.63 -3.24
N ALA A 171 3.36 14.54 -3.11
CA ALA A 171 2.85 15.27 -4.25
C ALA A 171 4.01 15.95 -5.00
N GLY A 172 3.99 15.96 -6.32
CA GLY A 172 5.11 16.38 -7.19
C GLY A 172 6.13 15.29 -7.47
N GLN A 173 6.04 14.12 -6.81
CA GLN A 173 6.97 13.00 -6.95
C GLN A 173 6.25 11.70 -7.29
N VAL A 174 6.91 10.80 -7.99
CA VAL A 174 6.39 9.50 -8.41
C VAL A 174 7.47 8.41 -8.31
N SER A 175 7.02 7.16 -8.27
CA SER A 175 7.85 5.97 -8.44
C SER A 175 7.15 5.06 -9.44
N SER A 176 7.71 4.89 -10.64
CA SER A 176 7.02 4.24 -11.76
C SER A 176 6.97 2.72 -11.65
N SER A 177 7.86 2.13 -10.87
CA SER A 177 7.95 0.68 -10.73
C SER A 177 8.39 0.25 -9.32
N ALA A 178 8.14 -1.01 -8.99
CA ALA A 178 8.64 -1.64 -7.78
C ALA A 178 10.18 -1.78 -7.74
N THR A 179 10.89 -1.45 -8.83
CA THR A 179 12.36 -1.41 -8.87
C THR A 179 12.93 -0.06 -8.48
N ASP A 180 12.11 0.99 -8.47
CA ASP A 180 12.52 2.32 -8.08
C ASP A 180 12.58 2.40 -6.55
N LEU A 181 13.78 2.51 -6.02
CA LEU A 181 14.02 2.55 -4.57
C LEU A 181 13.64 3.89 -3.95
N LYS A 182 13.49 4.94 -4.78
CA LYS A 182 13.19 6.32 -4.34
C LYS A 182 12.18 6.97 -5.27
N CYS A 183 11.42 7.88 -4.71
CA CYS A 183 10.57 8.76 -5.50
C CYS A 183 11.41 9.75 -6.30
N VAL A 184 10.99 10.01 -7.55
CA VAL A 184 11.60 10.99 -8.45
C VAL A 184 10.63 12.14 -8.70
N GLU A 185 11.14 13.35 -8.81
CA GLU A 185 10.33 14.53 -9.12
C GLU A 185 9.76 14.46 -10.52
N CYS A 186 8.52 14.93 -10.67
CA CYS A 186 7.92 15.09 -12.00
C CYS A 186 8.79 16.02 -12.85
N PRO A 187 9.11 15.65 -14.09
CA PRO A 187 9.91 16.48 -14.98
C PRO A 187 9.11 17.74 -15.40
N ILE A 188 9.82 18.72 -15.93
CA ILE A 188 9.19 19.91 -16.53
C ILE A 188 8.14 19.51 -17.58
N GLY A 189 7.05 20.25 -17.66
CA GLY A 189 5.87 19.91 -18.48
C GLY A 189 4.89 18.93 -17.84
N TYR A 190 5.21 18.43 -16.65
CA TYR A 190 4.40 17.46 -15.90
C TYR A 190 4.22 17.88 -14.45
N TYR A 191 3.18 17.33 -13.81
CA TYR A 191 2.88 17.54 -12.41
C TYR A 191 2.26 16.27 -11.78
N GLN A 192 2.17 16.23 -10.44
CA GLN A 192 1.38 15.26 -9.72
C GLN A 192 0.82 15.87 -8.45
N SER A 193 -0.51 16.04 -8.40
CA SER A 193 -1.20 16.65 -7.25
C SER A 193 -1.38 15.72 -6.06
N GLU A 194 -1.48 14.42 -6.32
CA GLU A 194 -1.79 13.41 -5.32
C GLU A 194 -0.55 12.61 -4.91
N PRO A 195 -0.34 12.36 -3.62
CA PRO A 195 0.75 11.50 -3.15
C PRO A 195 0.48 10.03 -3.48
N GLY A 196 1.54 9.25 -3.64
CA GLY A 196 1.46 7.80 -3.79
C GLY A 196 1.07 7.31 -5.19
N LEU A 197 1.09 8.16 -6.20
CA LEU A 197 0.79 7.77 -7.58
C LEU A 197 2.07 7.39 -8.36
N PRO A 198 1.95 6.46 -9.34
CA PRO A 198 3.11 5.92 -10.06
C PRO A 198 3.58 6.77 -11.23
N SER A 199 2.82 7.76 -11.67
CA SER A 199 3.10 8.54 -12.88
C SER A 199 2.76 10.01 -12.73
N CYS A 200 3.54 10.86 -13.41
CA CYS A 200 3.22 12.28 -13.55
C CYS A 200 2.20 12.49 -14.67
N VAL A 201 1.41 13.57 -14.53
CA VAL A 201 0.40 13.99 -15.49
C VAL A 201 0.95 15.12 -16.35
N GLU A 202 0.83 15.04 -17.68
CA GLU A 202 1.24 16.12 -18.60
C GLU A 202 0.31 17.32 -18.47
N CYS A 203 0.85 18.53 -18.51
CA CYS A 203 0.06 19.76 -18.57
C CYS A 203 -0.86 19.74 -19.79
N ILE A 204 -2.13 20.10 -19.61
CA ILE A 204 -3.10 20.20 -20.70
C ILE A 204 -2.80 21.39 -21.61
N PRO A 205 -3.33 21.42 -22.86
CA PRO A 205 -3.22 22.60 -23.74
C PRO A 205 -3.67 23.88 -23.02
N GLY A 206 -2.96 24.97 -23.24
CA GLY A 206 -3.15 26.21 -22.52
C GLY A 206 -2.37 26.34 -21.22
N GLN A 207 -1.79 25.23 -20.73
CA GLN A 207 -1.00 25.19 -19.50
C GLN A 207 0.44 24.72 -19.74
N TYR A 208 1.37 25.11 -18.90
CA TYR A 208 2.78 24.74 -18.95
C TYR A 208 3.37 24.53 -17.56
N GLN A 209 4.52 23.87 -17.48
CA GLN A 209 5.30 23.78 -16.25
C GLN A 209 6.80 23.78 -16.56
N ASP A 210 7.49 24.78 -16.03
CA ASP A 210 8.92 25.07 -16.21
C ASP A 210 9.79 24.66 -15.01
N VAL A 211 9.17 24.09 -13.96
CA VAL A 211 9.82 23.65 -12.73
C VAL A 211 9.50 22.17 -12.49
N GLN A 212 10.48 21.41 -12.00
CA GLN A 212 10.30 20.01 -11.61
C GLN A 212 9.60 19.88 -10.24
N GLY A 213 9.02 18.72 -9.98
CA GLY A 213 8.47 18.38 -8.68
C GLY A 213 7.22 19.15 -8.28
N THR A 214 6.48 19.72 -9.24
CA THR A 214 5.31 20.55 -8.97
C THR A 214 4.02 19.74 -8.85
N ILE A 215 3.03 20.35 -8.17
CA ILE A 215 1.71 19.75 -7.92
C ILE A 215 0.62 20.22 -8.89
N SER A 216 0.92 21.19 -9.75
CA SER A 216 -0.03 21.75 -10.74
C SER A 216 0.72 22.40 -11.88
N CYS A 217 0.03 22.60 -13.00
CA CYS A 217 0.53 23.41 -14.13
C CYS A 217 0.13 24.87 -13.98
N LYS A 218 0.87 25.75 -14.66
CA LYS A 218 0.63 27.19 -14.76
C LYS A 218 -0.16 27.47 -16.03
N ASP A 219 -1.11 28.38 -15.99
CA ASP A 219 -1.83 28.85 -17.18
C ASP A 219 -0.94 29.75 -18.06
N CYS A 220 -1.05 29.61 -19.38
CA CYS A 220 -0.51 30.57 -20.30
C CYS A 220 -1.15 31.95 -20.03
N GLY A 221 -0.34 33.00 -19.97
CA GLY A 221 -0.81 34.36 -19.79
C GLY A 221 -1.53 34.87 -21.02
N GLU A 222 -2.21 36.01 -20.88
CA GLU A 222 -2.83 36.74 -21.97
C GLU A 222 -1.81 37.04 -23.08
N GLY A 223 -2.24 37.07 -24.33
CA GLY A 223 -1.37 37.20 -25.49
C GLY A 223 -0.55 35.96 -25.83
N ARG A 224 -0.73 34.87 -25.07
CA ARG A 224 0.02 33.61 -25.21
C ARG A 224 -0.89 32.39 -25.29
N PHE A 225 -0.38 31.31 -25.86
CA PHE A 225 -1.10 30.05 -25.98
C PHE A 225 -0.13 28.86 -25.96
N ARG A 226 -0.68 27.65 -25.75
CA ARG A 226 0.03 26.41 -25.92
C ARG A 226 -0.90 25.34 -26.49
N GLN A 227 -0.60 24.83 -27.66
CA GLN A 227 -1.37 23.74 -28.28
C GLN A 227 -0.96 22.36 -27.75
N SER A 228 -1.84 21.38 -27.91
CA SER A 228 -1.49 19.98 -27.75
C SER A 228 -0.62 19.51 -28.91
N LYS A 229 0.13 18.44 -28.66
CA LYS A 229 0.85 17.70 -29.70
C LYS A 229 -0.13 17.27 -30.80
N LYS A 230 0.07 17.69 -32.07
CA LYS A 230 -0.64 17.08 -33.16
C LYS A 230 0.00 15.75 -33.53
N VAL A 231 -0.82 14.72 -33.60
CA VAL A 231 -0.44 13.40 -34.12
C VAL A 231 -0.95 13.34 -35.57
N ASP A 232 -0.11 12.92 -36.52
CA ASP A 232 -0.54 12.68 -37.89
C ASP A 232 -1.44 11.43 -38.00
N THR A 233 -1.95 11.15 -39.18
CA THR A 233 -2.80 10.00 -39.46
C THR A 233 -2.11 8.65 -39.25
N ASN A 234 -0.79 8.63 -39.10
CA ASN A 234 0.04 7.43 -38.86
C ASN A 234 0.46 7.29 -37.40
N GLY A 235 -0.02 8.17 -36.50
CA GLY A 235 0.36 8.16 -35.10
C GLY A 235 1.71 8.80 -34.79
N GLN A 236 2.37 9.43 -35.80
CA GLN A 236 3.61 10.17 -35.60
C GLN A 236 3.33 11.59 -35.13
N LEU A 237 4.14 12.04 -34.15
CA LEU A 237 4.08 13.42 -33.64
C LEU A 237 4.58 14.37 -34.74
N THR A 238 3.68 15.20 -35.27
CA THR A 238 4.08 16.28 -36.18
C THR A 238 4.66 17.45 -35.39
N ASP A 239 5.71 18.04 -35.95
CA ASP A 239 6.69 18.91 -35.26
C ASP A 239 6.20 20.32 -34.89
N ASN A 240 4.89 20.57 -34.83
CA ASN A 240 4.34 21.86 -34.37
C ASN A 240 4.04 21.85 -32.86
N ARG A 241 4.99 21.35 -32.08
CA ARG A 241 4.89 21.35 -30.61
C ARG A 241 5.17 22.73 -30.06
N THR A 242 4.22 23.23 -29.36
CA THR A 242 4.56 24.13 -28.26
C THR A 242 5.12 23.24 -27.13
N ASP A 243 6.34 23.55 -26.74
CA ASP A 243 7.05 22.90 -25.66
C ASP A 243 6.17 22.88 -24.39
N PRO A 244 5.96 21.76 -23.68
CA PRO A 244 5.18 21.70 -22.44
C PRO A 244 5.75 22.57 -21.32
N THR A 245 6.96 23.08 -21.49
CA THR A 245 7.63 23.93 -20.50
C THR A 245 7.40 25.41 -20.68
N THR A 246 6.78 25.84 -21.79
CA THR A 246 6.60 27.25 -22.09
C THR A 246 5.36 27.53 -22.96
N CYS A 247 4.86 28.74 -22.91
CA CYS A 247 3.80 29.23 -23.77
C CYS A 247 4.38 30.08 -24.90
N VAL A 248 3.77 30.01 -26.09
CA VAL A 248 4.16 30.77 -27.29
C VAL A 248 3.34 32.02 -27.37
N ASP A 249 3.94 33.13 -27.79
CA ASP A 249 3.24 34.39 -28.04
C ASP A 249 2.30 34.25 -29.24
N CYS A 250 1.11 34.89 -29.19
CA CYS A 250 0.20 34.96 -30.32
C CYS A 250 0.90 35.65 -31.50
N PRO A 251 0.81 35.08 -32.71
CA PRO A 251 1.40 35.69 -33.90
C PRO A 251 0.65 36.97 -34.32
N LYS A 252 1.31 37.79 -35.14
CA LYS A 252 0.68 38.96 -35.76
C LYS A 252 -0.65 38.57 -36.42
N GLY A 253 -1.59 39.52 -36.48
CA GLY A 253 -2.94 39.26 -36.97
C GLY A 253 -3.83 38.46 -36.01
N SER A 254 -3.34 38.14 -34.80
CA SER A 254 -4.07 37.37 -33.81
C SER A 254 -3.91 37.94 -32.40
N TYR A 255 -4.77 37.52 -31.47
CA TYR A 255 -4.74 37.97 -30.08
C TYR A 255 -5.26 36.89 -29.15
N GLN A 256 -5.03 37.02 -27.84
CA GLN A 256 -5.67 36.22 -26.81
C GLN A 256 -5.84 37.06 -25.54
N ASN A 257 -7.09 37.29 -25.15
CA ASN A 257 -7.46 38.09 -23.98
C ASN A 257 -7.76 37.28 -22.72
N GLU A 258 -7.67 35.94 -22.79
CA GLU A 258 -7.91 35.07 -21.65
C GLU A 258 -6.66 34.20 -21.37
N LYS A 259 -6.50 33.79 -20.12
CA LYS A 259 -5.43 32.89 -19.70
C LYS A 259 -5.81 31.43 -19.91
N GLY A 260 -4.82 30.55 -20.01
CA GLY A 260 -5.04 29.10 -20.04
C GLY A 260 -5.61 28.59 -21.34
N LEU A 261 -5.54 29.32 -22.47
CA LEU A 261 -6.08 28.85 -23.72
C LEU A 261 -5.04 28.24 -24.67
N ALA A 262 -5.51 27.32 -25.49
CA ALA A 262 -4.69 26.51 -26.39
C ALA A 262 -4.47 27.18 -27.79
N TYR A 263 -5.06 28.33 -28.07
CA TYR A 263 -5.05 28.99 -29.38
C TYR A 263 -5.16 30.48 -29.24
N CYS A 264 -4.80 31.19 -30.30
CA CYS A 264 -5.07 32.62 -30.44
C CYS A 264 -6.26 32.84 -31.35
N LEU A 265 -7.05 33.89 -31.08
CA LEU A 265 -8.16 34.35 -31.88
C LEU A 265 -7.66 35.21 -33.02
N PRO A 266 -8.13 35.02 -34.27
CA PRO A 266 -7.75 35.88 -35.39
C PRO A 266 -8.42 37.25 -35.28
N CYS A 267 -7.75 38.31 -35.71
CA CYS A 267 -8.40 39.59 -35.96
C CYS A 267 -9.47 39.43 -37.03
N ILE A 268 -10.65 39.99 -36.79
CA ILE A 268 -11.76 40.01 -37.74
C ILE A 268 -11.55 41.14 -38.76
N PRO A 269 -12.23 41.13 -39.93
CA PRO A 269 -12.17 42.24 -40.87
C PRO A 269 -12.48 43.60 -40.21
N GLY A 270 -11.78 44.65 -40.66
CA GLY A 270 -11.79 45.98 -40.03
C GLY A 270 -10.75 46.15 -38.92
N ARG A 271 -10.09 45.06 -38.49
CA ARG A 271 -9.10 45.06 -37.38
C ARG A 271 -7.82 44.35 -37.79
N PHE A 272 -6.72 44.74 -37.14
CA PHE A 272 -5.39 44.18 -37.38
C PHE A 272 -4.56 44.10 -36.11
N ASN A 273 -3.46 43.33 -36.17
CA ASN A 273 -2.39 43.38 -35.19
C ASN A 273 -1.04 43.28 -35.90
N ASN A 274 -0.24 44.30 -35.77
CA ASN A 274 1.10 44.39 -36.35
C ASN A 274 2.20 43.87 -35.44
N ASP A 275 1.87 43.38 -34.26
CA ASP A 275 2.83 42.88 -33.29
C ASP A 275 2.36 41.54 -32.70
N VAL A 276 3.28 40.82 -32.07
CA VAL A 276 3.02 39.53 -31.39
C VAL A 276 2.51 39.80 -29.97
N LYS A 277 1.96 38.73 -29.32
CA LYS A 277 1.53 38.77 -27.92
C LYS A 277 0.44 39.79 -27.61
N GLN A 278 -0.40 40.12 -28.57
CA GLN A 278 -1.47 41.07 -28.36
C GLN A 278 -2.67 40.43 -27.62
N ILE A 279 -3.36 41.26 -26.82
CA ILE A 279 -4.56 40.87 -26.08
C ILE A 279 -5.86 41.36 -26.76
N ALA A 280 -5.78 42.21 -27.77
CA ALA A 280 -6.89 42.67 -28.57
C ALA A 280 -6.38 43.11 -29.94
N CYS A 281 -7.26 43.11 -30.96
CA CYS A 281 -6.96 43.67 -32.25
C CYS A 281 -7.27 45.16 -32.29
N GLN A 282 -6.43 45.95 -33.00
CA GLN A 282 -6.58 47.38 -33.25
C GLN A 282 -7.55 47.59 -34.41
N GLU A 283 -8.34 48.63 -34.37
CA GLU A 283 -9.18 49.08 -35.49
C GLU A 283 -8.38 49.81 -36.55
N CYS A 284 -8.69 49.56 -37.82
CA CYS A 284 -8.17 50.38 -38.90
C CYS A 284 -8.60 51.81 -38.73
N ALA A 285 -7.70 52.76 -38.99
CA ALA A 285 -8.02 54.20 -38.99
C ALA A 285 -8.96 54.56 -40.17
N GLU A 286 -9.53 55.74 -40.12
CA GLU A 286 -10.31 56.31 -41.24
C GLU A 286 -9.50 56.32 -42.55
N ASN A 287 -10.15 56.03 -43.65
CA ASN A 287 -9.56 55.89 -44.99
C ASN A 287 -8.63 54.66 -45.11
N MET A 288 -8.71 53.75 -44.17
CA MET A 288 -8.01 52.42 -44.20
C MET A 288 -9.00 51.31 -43.92
N PHE A 289 -8.72 50.12 -44.43
CA PHE A 289 -9.56 48.94 -44.24
C PHE A 289 -8.75 47.65 -44.07
N ALA A 290 -9.38 46.63 -43.53
CA ALA A 290 -8.86 45.28 -43.46
C ALA A 290 -9.96 44.30 -43.91
N ASN A 291 -9.79 43.68 -45.08
CA ASN A 291 -10.84 42.87 -45.69
C ASN A 291 -10.74 41.36 -45.35
N LEU A 292 -9.65 40.94 -44.77
CA LEU A 292 -9.41 39.56 -44.41
C LEU A 292 -9.25 39.40 -42.90
N THR A 293 -9.47 38.19 -42.42
CA THR A 293 -9.09 37.80 -41.07
C THR A 293 -7.57 37.65 -40.95
N LYS A 294 -7.03 37.80 -39.75
CA LYS A 294 -5.59 37.70 -39.46
C LYS A 294 -4.72 38.75 -40.13
N GLN A 295 -5.27 39.90 -40.51
CA GLN A 295 -4.47 40.95 -41.10
C GLN A 295 -3.47 41.56 -40.09
N GLU A 296 -2.25 41.78 -40.56
CA GLU A 296 -1.16 42.36 -39.78
C GLU A 296 -1.10 43.90 -39.93
N SER A 297 -1.78 44.44 -40.93
CA SER A 297 -1.85 45.89 -41.19
C SER A 297 -3.11 46.24 -41.96
N CYS A 298 -3.55 47.48 -41.87
CA CYS A 298 -4.64 48.01 -42.68
C CYS A 298 -4.13 48.49 -44.05
N ILE A 299 -5.02 48.50 -45.03
CA ILE A 299 -4.77 48.89 -46.43
C ILE A 299 -5.41 50.26 -46.63
N ASN A 300 -4.74 51.22 -47.27
CA ASN A 300 -5.31 52.52 -47.61
C ASN A 300 -6.40 52.39 -48.68
N CYS A 301 -7.47 53.17 -48.54
CA CYS A 301 -8.43 53.30 -49.58
C CYS A 301 -7.80 53.97 -50.82
N THR A 302 -8.21 53.51 -52.03
CA THR A 302 -7.76 54.06 -53.27
C THR A 302 -8.40 55.45 -53.51
N LYS A 303 -7.79 56.29 -54.35
CA LYS A 303 -8.28 57.62 -54.68
C LYS A 303 -9.75 57.61 -55.15
N GLY A 304 -10.58 58.43 -54.54
CA GLY A 304 -12.02 58.46 -54.76
C GLY A 304 -12.86 57.57 -53.87
N ARG A 305 -12.18 56.85 -52.86
CA ARG A 305 -12.88 56.05 -51.87
C ARG A 305 -12.50 56.45 -50.45
N THR A 306 -13.41 56.19 -49.54
CA THR A 306 -13.25 56.46 -48.10
C THR A 306 -13.76 55.30 -47.27
N SER A 307 -13.37 55.22 -46.00
CA SER A 307 -13.92 54.31 -45.05
C SER A 307 -13.92 54.93 -43.65
N PRO A 308 -14.90 54.62 -42.79
CA PRO A 308 -14.81 54.88 -41.35
C PRO A 308 -13.79 54.07 -40.67
N ALA A 309 -13.41 54.39 -39.44
CA ALA A 309 -12.55 53.52 -38.59
C ALA A 309 -13.20 52.20 -38.40
N GLY A 310 -12.35 51.12 -38.37
CA GLY A 310 -12.79 49.75 -38.22
C GLY A 310 -13.50 49.12 -39.42
N ALA A 311 -13.38 49.73 -40.62
CA ALA A 311 -14.05 49.26 -41.82
C ALA A 311 -13.37 48.04 -42.44
N ALA A 312 -14.18 47.09 -42.95
CA ALA A 312 -13.72 45.92 -43.69
C ALA A 312 -13.52 46.22 -45.21
N ALA A 313 -14.01 47.33 -45.72
CA ALA A 313 -13.90 47.76 -47.12
C ALA A 313 -14.03 49.29 -47.24
N CYS A 314 -13.54 49.83 -48.35
CA CYS A 314 -13.77 51.23 -48.70
C CYS A 314 -15.05 51.33 -49.55
N SER A 315 -15.81 52.44 -49.36
CA SER A 315 -16.94 52.89 -50.17
C SER A 315 -16.55 54.05 -51.08
N ASP A 316 -17.27 54.30 -52.17
CA ASP A 316 -17.04 55.43 -53.03
C ASP A 316 -17.40 56.73 -52.29
N CYS A 317 -16.63 57.79 -52.50
CA CYS A 317 -16.95 59.10 -51.94
C CYS A 317 -18.24 59.58 -52.56
N ALA A 318 -19.20 60.04 -51.71
CA ALA A 318 -20.45 60.66 -52.18
C ALA A 318 -20.25 61.98 -52.89
#